data_06db3b5f9cc8718ac69fb3d71ad6e334
#
_entry.id   06db3b5f9cc8718ac69fb3d71ad6e334
#
_cell.length_a   1.000
_cell.length_b   1.000
_cell.length_c   1.000
_cell.angle_alpha   90.00
_cell.angle_beta   90.00
_cell.angle_gamma   90.00
#
_symmetry.space_group_name_H-M   'P 1'
#
loop_
_entity.id
_entity.type
_entity.pdbx_description
1 polymer ?
#
loop_
_entity_poly.entity_id
_entity_poly.type
_entity_poly.pdbx_seq_one_letter_code
_entity_poly.pdbx_strand_id
1 'polypeptide(L)'
;MTILITGATGLIGTALSKRLLNQGHTIHFLTTRKQKIITTPTHKGYYWNPTLQEIDLSAFTDVSCIVNLVGATIAKRWTPAYKKIVMSSRVETTNLLYKSLKELNHGVTSFISASGISLYPSADTAVYTEASKEVAVNFLGEVVIAWEAAADQFKELSIGVAKIRTGVVFDSSQGAFPKMIQPIKMGVPSVVGDGSQWISWIHTDDIVAIYNHAIDQNLKGIYNAAAPVAIKNKEFTKSVAGFYKIPMWAPNIPGFILKLFLGAMSMLALKGQLVSVSKLESTGFTFKYPTLDKALNNLLKK
;
A
#
# COMPACT_ATOMS: atom_id res chain seq x y z
N MET A 1 -18.81 -2.72 -14.95
CA MET A 1 -17.81 -3.78 -15.13
C MET A 1 -17.69 -4.62 -13.86
N THR A 2 -17.22 -5.86 -13.94
CA THR A 2 -16.95 -6.70 -12.76
C THR A 2 -15.45 -6.64 -12.43
N ILE A 3 -15.12 -6.33 -11.18
CA ILE A 3 -13.75 -6.16 -10.71
C ILE A 3 -13.50 -7.15 -9.57
N LEU A 4 -12.45 -7.97 -9.69
CA LEU A 4 -12.02 -8.87 -8.63
C LEU A 4 -10.99 -8.18 -7.73
N ILE A 5 -11.25 -8.12 -6.43
CA ILE A 5 -10.36 -7.48 -5.46
C ILE A 5 -9.83 -8.52 -4.46
N THR A 6 -8.52 -8.68 -4.39
CA THR A 6 -7.89 -9.38 -3.26
C THR A 6 -7.57 -8.38 -2.15
N GLY A 7 -7.58 -8.83 -0.90
CA GLY A 7 -7.37 -7.90 0.21
C GLY A 7 -8.51 -6.89 0.43
N ALA A 8 -9.70 -7.15 -0.11
CA ALA A 8 -10.89 -6.30 -0.02
C ALA A 8 -11.32 -5.94 1.42
N THR A 9 -10.92 -6.73 2.42
CA THR A 9 -11.20 -6.48 3.84
C THR A 9 -10.11 -5.68 4.57
N GLY A 10 -9.07 -5.26 3.85
CA GLY A 10 -8.00 -4.39 4.36
C GLY A 10 -8.35 -2.91 4.24
N LEU A 11 -7.44 -2.05 4.72
CA LEU A 11 -7.60 -0.59 4.73
C LEU A 11 -8.01 -0.03 3.36
N ILE A 12 -7.16 -0.23 2.35
CA ILE A 12 -7.40 0.28 1.00
C ILE A 12 -8.55 -0.49 0.34
N GLY A 13 -8.56 -1.83 0.46
CA GLY A 13 -9.54 -2.67 -0.23
C GLY A 13 -10.98 -2.39 0.19
N THR A 14 -11.24 -2.14 1.48
CA THR A 14 -12.59 -1.80 1.97
C THR A 14 -13.07 -0.47 1.39
N ALA A 15 -12.20 0.56 1.42
CA ALA A 15 -12.54 1.88 0.91
C ALA A 15 -12.71 1.88 -0.62
N LEU A 16 -11.84 1.15 -1.34
CA LEU A 16 -11.92 1.00 -2.79
C LEU A 16 -13.19 0.24 -3.20
N SER A 17 -13.51 -0.88 -2.55
CA SER A 17 -14.73 -1.65 -2.83
C SER A 17 -15.97 -0.77 -2.66
N LYS A 18 -16.05 0.00 -1.58
CA LYS A 18 -17.17 0.93 -1.34
C LYS A 18 -17.28 1.98 -2.45
N ARG A 19 -16.15 2.57 -2.88
CA ARG A 19 -16.13 3.58 -3.94
C ARG A 19 -16.62 3.00 -5.27
N LEU A 20 -16.11 1.83 -5.66
CA LEU A 20 -16.46 1.17 -6.92
C LEU A 20 -17.92 0.71 -6.95
N LEU A 21 -18.44 0.19 -5.85
CA LEU A 21 -19.87 -0.15 -5.71
C LEU A 21 -20.76 1.09 -5.90
N ASN A 22 -20.39 2.23 -5.31
CA ASN A 22 -21.12 3.49 -5.47
C ASN A 22 -21.07 4.03 -6.91
N GLN A 23 -20.09 3.61 -7.71
CA GLN A 23 -19.97 3.92 -9.14
C GLN A 23 -20.73 2.93 -10.04
N GLY A 24 -21.44 1.94 -9.47
CA GLY A 24 -22.23 0.96 -10.20
C GLY A 24 -21.43 -0.23 -10.73
N HIS A 25 -20.21 -0.44 -10.23
CA HIS A 25 -19.43 -1.64 -10.58
C HIS A 25 -19.89 -2.85 -9.76
N THR A 26 -19.71 -4.05 -10.31
CA THR A 26 -19.84 -5.31 -9.57
C THR A 26 -18.47 -5.68 -9.00
N ILE A 27 -18.44 -6.02 -7.70
CA ILE A 27 -17.23 -6.40 -7.00
C ILE A 27 -17.28 -7.87 -6.64
N HIS A 28 -16.33 -8.62 -7.14
CA HIS A 28 -15.94 -9.93 -6.62
C HIS A 28 -14.76 -9.76 -5.68
N PHE A 29 -14.71 -10.50 -4.59
CA PHE A 29 -13.55 -10.46 -3.70
C PHE A 29 -13.17 -11.83 -3.16
N LEU A 30 -11.87 -12.04 -2.96
CA LEU A 30 -11.33 -13.26 -2.38
C LEU A 30 -11.06 -13.09 -0.89
N THR A 31 -11.47 -14.07 -0.10
CA THR A 31 -11.24 -14.11 1.34
C THR A 31 -10.88 -15.51 1.83
N THR A 32 -9.93 -15.59 2.77
CA THR A 32 -9.59 -16.84 3.48
C THR A 32 -10.54 -17.13 4.63
N ARG A 33 -11.50 -16.24 4.91
CA ARG A 33 -12.45 -16.35 6.03
C ARG A 33 -13.85 -16.59 5.49
N LYS A 34 -14.33 -17.83 5.55
CA LYS A 34 -15.65 -18.23 5.04
C LYS A 34 -16.79 -17.37 5.64
N GLN A 35 -16.68 -16.98 6.91
CA GLN A 35 -17.69 -16.11 7.59
C GLN A 35 -17.71 -14.66 7.07
N LYS A 36 -16.76 -14.26 6.25
CA LYS A 36 -16.76 -12.94 5.60
C LYS A 36 -17.31 -12.95 4.18
N ILE A 37 -17.73 -14.11 3.69
CA ILE A 37 -18.37 -14.23 2.39
C ILE A 37 -19.76 -13.59 2.51
N ILE A 38 -19.99 -12.59 1.68
CA ILE A 38 -21.30 -11.98 1.44
C ILE A 38 -21.63 -12.20 -0.03
N THR A 39 -22.94 -12.32 -0.29
CA THR A 39 -23.44 -12.50 -1.65
C THR A 39 -24.62 -11.59 -1.86
N THR A 40 -24.39 -10.49 -2.57
CA THR A 40 -25.43 -9.60 -3.09
C THR A 40 -25.30 -9.55 -4.62
N PRO A 41 -26.27 -8.99 -5.35
CA PRO A 41 -26.17 -8.90 -6.80
C PRO A 41 -24.89 -8.24 -7.32
N THR A 42 -24.37 -7.22 -6.61
CA THR A 42 -23.21 -6.42 -7.01
C THR A 42 -21.96 -6.63 -6.16
N HIS A 43 -22.03 -7.40 -5.05
CA HIS A 43 -20.89 -7.62 -4.14
C HIS A 43 -20.84 -9.08 -3.70
N LYS A 44 -19.90 -9.86 -4.25
CA LYS A 44 -19.82 -11.31 -4.06
C LYS A 44 -18.46 -11.71 -3.51
N GLY A 45 -18.44 -12.41 -2.39
CA GLY A 45 -17.24 -12.99 -1.79
C GLY A 45 -17.05 -14.44 -2.19
N TYR A 46 -15.79 -14.82 -2.43
CA TYR A 46 -15.40 -16.19 -2.78
C TYR A 46 -14.28 -16.66 -1.85
N TYR A 47 -14.31 -17.94 -1.54
CA TYR A 47 -13.27 -18.53 -0.70
C TYR A 47 -12.02 -18.82 -1.51
N TRP A 48 -10.87 -18.58 -0.90
CA TRP A 48 -9.59 -19.07 -1.36
C TRP A 48 -8.68 -19.43 -0.18
N ASN A 49 -7.71 -20.31 -0.43
CA ASN A 49 -6.65 -20.66 0.50
C ASN A 49 -5.30 -20.74 -0.24
N PRO A 50 -4.55 -19.63 -0.34
CA PRO A 50 -3.28 -19.62 -1.06
C PRO A 50 -2.24 -20.62 -0.53
N THR A 51 -2.30 -20.95 0.77
CA THR A 51 -1.38 -21.95 1.36
C THR A 51 -1.64 -23.35 0.83
N LEU A 52 -2.90 -23.70 0.58
CA LEU A 52 -3.31 -24.97 -0.01
C LEU A 52 -3.45 -24.93 -1.53
N GLN A 53 -3.15 -23.78 -2.15
CA GLN A 53 -3.33 -23.51 -3.58
C GLN A 53 -4.79 -23.72 -4.04
N GLU A 54 -5.75 -23.40 -3.16
CA GLU A 54 -7.19 -23.52 -3.42
C GLU A 54 -7.77 -22.14 -3.75
N ILE A 55 -8.62 -22.07 -4.77
CA ILE A 55 -9.36 -20.86 -5.15
C ILE A 55 -10.67 -21.28 -5.81
N ASP A 56 -11.74 -20.58 -5.46
CA ASP A 56 -13.02 -20.72 -6.15
C ASP A 56 -12.94 -20.03 -7.52
N LEU A 57 -12.87 -20.81 -8.59
CA LEU A 57 -12.71 -20.30 -9.96
C LEU A 57 -13.91 -19.47 -10.43
N SER A 58 -15.10 -19.64 -9.84
CA SER A 58 -16.27 -18.80 -10.16
C SER A 58 -16.07 -17.33 -9.78
N ALA A 59 -15.06 -17.03 -8.96
CA ALA A 59 -14.65 -15.65 -8.67
C ALA A 59 -14.23 -14.85 -9.91
N PHE A 60 -13.79 -15.53 -10.96
CA PHE A 60 -13.34 -14.90 -12.23
C PHE A 60 -14.45 -14.70 -13.26
N THR A 61 -15.68 -15.16 -13.00
CA THR A 61 -16.82 -15.01 -13.92
C THR A 61 -17.09 -13.55 -14.23
N ASP A 62 -17.10 -13.18 -15.51
CA ASP A 62 -17.34 -11.83 -16.03
C ASP A 62 -16.33 -10.75 -15.54
N VAL A 63 -15.22 -11.16 -14.92
CA VAL A 63 -14.20 -10.23 -14.44
C VAL A 63 -13.38 -9.67 -15.59
N SER A 64 -13.31 -8.34 -15.66
CA SER A 64 -12.49 -7.61 -16.65
C SER A 64 -11.23 -6.97 -16.04
N CYS A 65 -11.23 -6.73 -14.73
CA CYS A 65 -10.09 -6.14 -14.00
C CYS A 65 -9.85 -6.85 -12.68
N ILE A 66 -8.58 -7.07 -12.32
CA ILE A 66 -8.18 -7.57 -11.01
C ILE A 66 -7.38 -6.51 -10.29
N VAL A 67 -7.76 -6.20 -9.04
CA VAL A 67 -6.98 -5.33 -8.14
C VAL A 67 -6.40 -6.19 -7.01
N ASN A 68 -5.08 -6.36 -7.02
CA ASN A 68 -4.37 -7.23 -6.08
C ASN A 68 -3.76 -6.42 -4.93
N LEU A 69 -4.47 -6.36 -3.78
CA LEU A 69 -4.08 -5.63 -2.58
C LEU A 69 -3.66 -6.56 -1.42
N VAL A 70 -3.66 -7.87 -1.63
CA VAL A 70 -3.38 -8.83 -0.57
C VAL A 70 -1.92 -8.76 -0.12
N GLY A 71 -1.72 -8.82 1.18
CA GLY A 71 -0.39 -8.89 1.78
C GLY A 71 -0.46 -8.88 3.30
N ALA A 72 0.35 -9.71 3.95
CA ALA A 72 0.49 -9.67 5.39
C ALA A 72 1.11 -8.33 5.82
N THR A 73 0.67 -7.81 6.99
CA THR A 73 1.21 -6.56 7.51
C THR A 73 2.72 -6.64 7.74
N ILE A 74 3.45 -5.60 7.36
CA ILE A 74 4.89 -5.49 7.66
C ILE A 74 5.15 -4.93 9.06
N ALA A 75 4.11 -4.51 9.78
CA ALA A 75 4.20 -3.90 11.11
C ALA A 75 4.14 -4.94 12.26
N LYS A 76 4.69 -6.13 12.06
CA LYS A 76 4.96 -7.15 13.09
C LYS A 76 6.45 -7.46 13.09
N ARG A 77 6.99 -7.94 14.24
CA ARG A 77 8.41 -8.27 14.39
C ARG A 77 8.86 -9.25 13.31
N TRP A 78 9.94 -8.92 12.60
CA TRP A 78 10.47 -9.69 11.48
C TRP A 78 11.33 -10.88 11.95
N THR A 79 10.68 -11.89 12.51
CA THR A 79 11.32 -13.21 12.70
C THR A 79 11.52 -13.89 11.35
N PRO A 80 12.43 -14.88 11.24
CA PRO A 80 12.58 -15.66 9.99
C PRO A 80 11.26 -16.25 9.48
N ALA A 81 10.44 -16.80 10.38
CA ALA A 81 9.11 -17.32 10.03
C ALA A 81 8.17 -16.22 9.51
N TYR A 82 8.16 -15.03 10.17
CA TYR A 82 7.28 -13.95 9.72
C TYR A 82 7.72 -13.30 8.41
N LYS A 83 9.02 -13.22 8.15
CA LYS A 83 9.54 -12.79 6.84
C LYS A 83 9.05 -13.70 5.71
N LYS A 84 9.01 -15.02 5.91
CA LYS A 84 8.42 -15.97 4.95
C LYS A 84 6.94 -15.64 4.70
N ILE A 85 6.16 -15.37 5.75
CA ILE A 85 4.74 -14.99 5.62
C ILE A 85 4.59 -13.67 4.82
N VAL A 86 5.43 -12.67 5.07
CA VAL A 86 5.38 -11.39 4.33
C VAL A 86 5.66 -11.62 2.85
N MET A 87 6.63 -12.47 2.50
CA MET A 87 6.98 -12.82 1.12
C MET A 87 5.85 -13.64 0.47
N SER A 88 5.46 -14.77 1.07
CA SER A 88 4.50 -15.71 0.49
C SER A 88 3.12 -15.09 0.32
N SER A 89 2.66 -14.26 1.28
CA SER A 89 1.38 -13.57 1.19
C SER A 89 1.26 -12.60 -0.01
N ARG A 90 2.36 -12.32 -0.70
CA ARG A 90 2.41 -11.47 -1.90
C ARG A 90 2.69 -12.29 -3.15
N VAL A 91 3.76 -13.08 -3.11
CA VAL A 91 4.23 -13.83 -4.27
C VAL A 91 3.33 -15.02 -4.56
N GLU A 92 3.06 -15.87 -3.57
CA GLU A 92 2.28 -17.09 -3.77
C GLU A 92 0.81 -16.79 -4.09
N THR A 93 0.24 -15.76 -3.45
CA THR A 93 -1.12 -15.31 -3.76
C THR A 93 -1.24 -14.78 -5.18
N THR A 94 -0.25 -14.02 -5.65
CA THR A 94 -0.20 -13.50 -7.03
C THR A 94 -0.01 -14.65 -8.03
N ASN A 95 0.87 -15.60 -7.72
CA ASN A 95 1.09 -16.78 -8.55
C ASN A 95 -0.15 -17.68 -8.64
N LEU A 96 -0.93 -17.81 -7.55
CA LEU A 96 -2.18 -18.56 -7.58
C LEU A 96 -3.19 -17.92 -8.52
N LEU A 97 -3.36 -16.59 -8.48
CA LEU A 97 -4.22 -15.86 -9.42
C LEU A 97 -3.77 -16.06 -10.88
N TYR A 98 -2.46 -15.95 -11.14
CA TYR A 98 -1.90 -16.16 -12.48
C TYR A 98 -2.18 -17.58 -13.00
N LYS A 99 -1.88 -18.61 -12.20
CA LYS A 99 -2.13 -20.01 -12.55
C LYS A 99 -3.60 -20.26 -12.86
N SER A 100 -4.50 -19.75 -11.99
CA SER A 100 -5.95 -19.91 -12.19
C SER A 100 -6.44 -19.29 -13.48
N LEU A 101 -5.97 -18.09 -13.81
CA LEU A 101 -6.33 -17.44 -15.09
C LEU A 101 -5.79 -18.18 -16.30
N LYS A 102 -4.56 -18.69 -16.22
CA LYS A 102 -3.94 -19.44 -17.31
C LYS A 102 -4.75 -20.69 -17.73
N GLU A 103 -5.50 -21.27 -16.79
CA GLU A 103 -6.34 -22.45 -16.99
C GLU A 103 -7.77 -22.12 -17.43
N LEU A 104 -8.14 -20.83 -17.40
CA LEU A 104 -9.51 -20.38 -17.71
C LEU A 104 -9.58 -19.66 -19.05
N ASN A 105 -10.73 -19.81 -19.72
CA ASN A 105 -11.12 -18.83 -20.74
C ASN A 105 -11.68 -17.60 -20.00
N HIS A 106 -10.92 -16.50 -19.97
CA HIS A 106 -11.23 -15.32 -19.16
C HIS A 106 -11.34 -14.03 -19.97
N GLY A 107 -12.14 -13.08 -19.45
CA GLY A 107 -12.27 -11.72 -20.00
C GLY A 107 -11.38 -10.67 -19.33
N VAL A 108 -10.43 -11.08 -18.49
CA VAL A 108 -9.55 -10.16 -17.76
C VAL A 108 -8.58 -9.47 -18.71
N THR A 109 -8.60 -8.16 -18.74
CA THR A 109 -7.72 -7.31 -19.58
C THR A 109 -6.75 -6.44 -18.76
N SER A 110 -7.01 -6.28 -17.46
CA SER A 110 -6.21 -5.42 -16.57
C SER A 110 -5.91 -6.09 -15.23
N PHE A 111 -4.65 -6.00 -14.79
CA PHE A 111 -4.18 -6.45 -13.49
C PHE A 111 -3.45 -5.30 -12.79
N ILE A 112 -4.02 -4.78 -11.70
CA ILE A 112 -3.46 -3.66 -10.94
C ILE A 112 -2.94 -4.22 -9.62
N SER A 113 -1.63 -4.28 -9.47
CA SER A 113 -0.98 -4.81 -8.27
C SER A 113 -0.54 -3.70 -7.33
N ALA A 114 -0.80 -3.87 -6.05
CA ALA A 114 -0.07 -3.13 -5.05
C ALA A 114 1.42 -3.49 -5.12
N SER A 115 2.24 -2.50 -4.77
CA SER A 115 3.69 -2.57 -4.63
C SER A 115 4.11 -1.55 -3.56
N GLY A 116 5.41 -1.32 -3.35
CA GLY A 116 5.89 -0.40 -2.33
C GLY A 116 7.12 0.40 -2.74
N ILE A 117 7.19 1.65 -2.28
CA ILE A 117 8.37 2.51 -2.46
C ILE A 117 9.59 1.97 -1.71
N SER A 118 9.43 1.01 -0.81
CA SER A 118 10.55 0.36 -0.10
C SER A 118 11.49 -0.44 -1.03
N LEU A 119 11.16 -0.55 -2.31
CA LEU A 119 12.09 -0.97 -3.34
C LEU A 119 13.29 -0.03 -3.45
N TYR A 120 13.07 1.27 -3.32
CA TYR A 120 14.15 2.26 -3.44
C TYR A 120 15.04 2.30 -2.20
N PRO A 121 16.34 2.57 -2.35
CA PRO A 121 17.21 2.80 -1.20
C PRO A 121 16.74 3.99 -0.36
N SER A 122 17.12 4.01 0.91
CA SER A 122 16.99 5.22 1.71
C SER A 122 18.02 6.24 1.27
N ALA A 123 17.61 7.48 1.06
CA ALA A 123 18.49 8.57 0.69
C ALA A 123 18.06 9.89 1.33
N ASP A 124 19.02 10.75 1.60
CA ASP A 124 18.76 12.06 2.23
C ASP A 124 18.32 13.10 1.19
N THR A 125 18.84 12.99 -0.05
CA THR A 125 18.60 13.98 -1.12
C THR A 125 18.16 13.37 -2.46
N ALA A 126 18.43 12.09 -2.72
CA ALA A 126 18.04 11.47 -3.98
C ALA A 126 16.51 11.35 -4.10
N VAL A 127 15.97 11.80 -5.24
CA VAL A 127 14.56 11.67 -5.59
C VAL A 127 14.41 10.50 -6.56
N TYR A 128 13.69 9.47 -6.16
CA TYR A 128 13.46 8.28 -6.98
C TYR A 128 12.24 8.43 -7.86
N THR A 129 12.41 8.06 -9.12
CA THR A 129 11.34 7.93 -10.10
C THR A 129 11.10 6.46 -10.43
N GLU A 130 10.06 6.16 -11.20
CA GLU A 130 9.79 4.81 -11.67
C GLU A 130 10.85 4.26 -12.62
N ALA A 131 11.69 5.14 -13.20
CA ALA A 131 12.84 4.80 -14.05
C ALA A 131 14.13 4.54 -13.27
N SER A 132 14.17 4.84 -11.97
CA SER A 132 15.33 4.60 -11.12
C SER A 132 15.63 3.10 -11.04
N LYS A 133 16.90 2.74 -11.23
CA LYS A 133 17.38 1.35 -11.29
C LYS A 133 17.92 0.85 -9.95
N GLU A 134 18.22 1.78 -9.04
CA GLU A 134 18.73 1.48 -7.71
C GLU A 134 17.66 0.76 -6.89
N VAL A 135 18.07 -0.36 -6.30
CA VAL A 135 17.21 -1.15 -5.43
C VAL A 135 17.79 -1.27 -4.03
N ALA A 136 16.93 -1.25 -3.03
CA ALA A 136 17.32 -1.39 -1.64
C ALA A 136 17.83 -2.81 -1.36
N VAL A 137 19.08 -2.92 -0.87
CA VAL A 137 19.68 -4.20 -0.44
C VAL A 137 19.21 -4.52 0.98
N ASN A 138 17.92 -4.91 1.10
CA ASN A 138 17.30 -5.28 2.36
C ASN A 138 16.05 -6.13 2.12
N PHE A 139 15.51 -6.70 3.21
CA PHE A 139 14.35 -7.60 3.15
C PHE A 139 13.13 -7.00 2.41
N LEU A 140 12.81 -5.72 2.58
CA LEU A 140 11.65 -5.13 1.90
C LEU A 140 11.92 -4.91 0.41
N GLY A 141 13.14 -4.57 0.03
CA GLY A 141 13.55 -4.49 -1.37
C GLY A 141 13.37 -5.84 -2.06
N GLU A 142 13.87 -6.92 -1.43
CA GLU A 142 13.69 -8.31 -1.92
C GLU A 142 12.20 -8.67 -2.08
N VAL A 143 11.37 -8.33 -1.09
CA VAL A 143 9.94 -8.59 -1.15
C VAL A 143 9.29 -7.88 -2.33
N VAL A 144 9.61 -6.60 -2.55
CA VAL A 144 9.00 -5.82 -3.64
C VAL A 144 9.45 -6.34 -5.01
N ILE A 145 10.74 -6.67 -5.16
CA ILE A 145 11.27 -7.26 -6.41
C ILE A 145 10.50 -8.53 -6.76
N ALA A 146 10.39 -9.46 -5.81
CA ALA A 146 9.69 -10.74 -6.03
C ALA A 146 8.19 -10.54 -6.31
N TRP A 147 7.56 -9.58 -5.61
CA TRP A 147 6.15 -9.25 -5.80
C TRP A 147 5.87 -8.65 -7.19
N GLU A 148 6.70 -7.68 -7.62
CA GLU A 148 6.57 -7.07 -8.96
C GLU A 148 6.86 -8.09 -10.07
N ALA A 149 7.81 -9.00 -9.87
CA ALA A 149 8.08 -10.09 -10.81
C ALA A 149 6.89 -11.05 -10.93
N ALA A 150 6.23 -11.39 -9.81
CA ALA A 150 5.03 -12.20 -9.83
C ALA A 150 3.87 -11.49 -10.57
N ALA A 151 3.72 -10.18 -10.42
CA ALA A 151 2.73 -9.39 -11.15
C ALA A 151 3.03 -9.32 -12.66
N ASP A 152 4.29 -9.26 -13.04
CA ASP A 152 4.69 -9.16 -14.46
C ASP A 152 4.35 -10.42 -15.28
N GLN A 153 4.14 -11.60 -14.65
CA GLN A 153 3.72 -12.84 -15.35
C GLN A 153 2.38 -12.68 -16.07
N PHE A 154 1.49 -11.81 -15.58
CA PHE A 154 0.18 -11.58 -16.21
C PHE A 154 0.30 -11.02 -17.65
N LYS A 155 1.45 -10.42 -18.01
CA LYS A 155 1.73 -10.00 -19.38
C LYS A 155 1.77 -11.16 -20.38
N GLU A 156 2.17 -12.37 -19.93
CA GLU A 156 2.17 -13.58 -20.75
C GLU A 156 0.75 -14.01 -21.18
N LEU A 157 -0.26 -13.57 -20.42
CA LEU A 157 -1.67 -13.76 -20.72
C LEU A 157 -2.28 -12.59 -21.52
N SER A 158 -1.45 -11.71 -22.07
CA SER A 158 -1.87 -10.48 -22.77
C SER A 158 -2.67 -9.49 -21.90
N ILE A 159 -2.52 -9.59 -20.57
CA ILE A 159 -3.17 -8.70 -19.59
C ILE A 159 -2.28 -7.47 -19.36
N GLY A 160 -2.88 -6.28 -19.41
CA GLY A 160 -2.20 -5.04 -19.03
C GLY A 160 -1.90 -5.00 -17.53
N VAL A 161 -0.62 -4.76 -17.16
CA VAL A 161 -0.18 -4.76 -15.75
C VAL A 161 0.17 -3.37 -15.29
N ALA A 162 -0.48 -2.89 -14.22
CA ALA A 162 -0.07 -1.70 -13.47
C ALA A 162 0.46 -2.08 -12.07
N LYS A 163 1.53 -1.45 -11.63
CA LYS A 163 2.15 -1.66 -10.30
C LYS A 163 2.17 -0.33 -9.55
N ILE A 164 1.49 -0.26 -8.41
CA ILE A 164 1.32 0.96 -7.62
C ILE A 164 2.27 0.90 -6.43
N ARG A 165 3.44 1.55 -6.54
CA ARG A 165 4.44 1.65 -5.48
C ARG A 165 3.99 2.64 -4.43
N THR A 166 3.33 2.13 -3.41
CA THR A 166 2.65 2.93 -2.38
C THR A 166 3.62 3.39 -1.29
N GLY A 167 3.53 4.65 -0.91
CA GLY A 167 4.18 5.24 0.25
C GLY A 167 3.50 4.87 1.58
N VAL A 168 3.76 5.63 2.63
CA VAL A 168 3.14 5.42 3.95
C VAL A 168 1.72 5.93 3.94
N VAL A 169 0.74 5.02 3.98
CA VAL A 169 -0.68 5.41 3.96
C VAL A 169 -1.08 6.02 5.31
N PHE A 170 -1.60 7.24 5.25
CA PHE A 170 -2.16 7.95 6.41
C PHE A 170 -3.68 7.75 6.43
N ASP A 171 -4.14 7.11 7.50
CA ASP A 171 -5.55 6.88 7.83
C ASP A 171 -5.78 7.17 9.31
N SER A 172 -6.92 7.76 9.66
CA SER A 172 -7.21 8.18 11.04
C SER A 172 -7.36 7.02 12.03
N SER A 173 -7.72 5.83 11.55
CA SER A 173 -8.11 4.67 12.37
C SER A 173 -7.18 3.47 12.27
N GLN A 174 -6.50 3.30 11.13
CA GLN A 174 -5.74 2.11 10.80
C GLN A 174 -4.33 2.43 10.26
N GLY A 175 -3.51 1.39 10.13
CA GLY A 175 -2.18 1.50 9.52
C GLY A 175 -1.11 2.09 10.41
N ALA A 176 -0.20 2.86 9.81
CA ALA A 176 0.97 3.42 10.49
C ALA A 176 0.65 4.74 11.21
N PHE A 177 -0.20 5.58 10.63
CA PHE A 177 -0.44 6.94 11.10
C PHE A 177 -0.94 7.03 12.55
N PRO A 178 -1.94 6.26 13.02
CA PRO A 178 -2.36 6.28 14.42
C PRO A 178 -1.22 5.96 15.39
N LYS A 179 -0.34 5.02 15.02
CA LYS A 179 0.82 4.63 15.85
C LYS A 179 1.87 5.72 15.89
N MET A 180 2.09 6.42 14.79
CA MET A 180 3.06 7.53 14.70
C MET A 180 2.62 8.72 15.52
N ILE A 181 1.32 9.03 15.57
CA ILE A 181 0.80 10.19 16.30
C ILE A 181 0.47 9.90 17.76
N GLN A 182 0.32 8.64 18.15
CA GLN A 182 -0.08 8.27 19.52
C GLN A 182 0.82 8.85 20.62
N PRO A 183 2.16 8.78 20.55
CA PRO A 183 3.02 9.41 21.57
C PRO A 183 2.80 10.93 21.65
N ILE A 184 2.62 11.58 20.50
CA ILE A 184 2.38 13.02 20.43
C ILE A 184 1.04 13.36 21.09
N LYS A 185 -0.02 12.62 20.81
CA LYS A 185 -1.33 12.77 21.48
C LYS A 185 -1.26 12.61 23.00
N MET A 186 -0.33 11.78 23.47
CA MET A 186 -0.07 11.58 24.91
C MET A 186 0.82 12.66 25.52
N GLY A 187 1.15 13.73 24.78
CA GLY A 187 1.95 14.85 25.26
C GLY A 187 3.47 14.65 25.12
N VAL A 188 3.93 13.61 24.40
CA VAL A 188 5.35 13.28 24.23
C VAL A 188 5.74 13.38 22.74
N PRO A 189 5.96 14.60 22.20
CA PRO A 189 6.28 14.81 20.79
C PRO A 189 7.78 14.54 20.51
N SER A 190 8.17 13.28 20.55
CA SER A 190 9.55 12.86 20.31
C SER A 190 9.83 12.63 18.83
N VAL A 191 10.89 13.21 18.32
CA VAL A 191 11.43 12.96 17.00
C VAL A 191 12.15 11.61 16.97
N VAL A 192 11.99 10.84 15.92
CA VAL A 192 12.65 9.54 15.76
C VAL A 192 14.03 9.73 15.12
N GLY A 193 15.09 9.25 15.77
CA GLY A 193 16.47 9.49 15.34
C GLY A 193 16.82 10.96 15.38
N ASP A 194 17.46 11.46 14.35
CA ASP A 194 17.71 12.88 14.10
C ASP A 194 16.54 13.60 13.41
N GLY A 195 15.56 12.81 12.91
CA GLY A 195 14.38 13.29 12.22
C GLY A 195 14.61 13.71 10.78
N SER A 196 15.77 13.42 10.19
CA SER A 196 16.12 13.77 8.80
C SER A 196 15.49 12.86 7.77
N GLN A 197 15.05 11.66 8.17
CA GLN A 197 14.48 10.67 7.25
C GLN A 197 13.17 11.16 6.63
N TRP A 198 13.03 10.92 5.33
CA TRP A 198 11.84 11.26 4.57
C TRP A 198 10.65 10.35 4.89
N ILE A 199 9.47 10.90 4.87
CA ILE A 199 8.20 10.20 4.89
C ILE A 199 7.48 10.57 3.59
N SER A 200 7.57 9.70 2.58
CA SER A 200 6.71 9.76 1.40
C SER A 200 5.37 9.14 1.78
N TRP A 201 4.48 9.97 2.24
CA TRP A 201 3.16 9.60 2.74
C TRP A 201 2.08 9.76 1.68
N ILE A 202 0.91 9.16 1.89
CA ILE A 202 -0.28 9.38 1.07
C ILE A 202 -1.54 9.27 1.92
N HIS A 203 -2.52 10.12 1.67
CA HIS A 203 -3.83 10.04 2.33
C HIS A 203 -4.63 8.81 1.83
N THR A 204 -5.42 8.17 2.70
CA THR A 204 -6.24 7.01 2.31
C THR A 204 -7.18 7.32 1.13
N ASP A 205 -7.84 8.49 1.12
CA ASP A 205 -8.71 8.87 -0.01
C ASP A 205 -7.94 8.96 -1.33
N ASP A 206 -6.69 9.48 -1.30
CA ASP A 206 -5.89 9.65 -2.51
C ASP A 206 -5.39 8.32 -3.04
N ILE A 207 -4.92 7.39 -2.18
CA ILE A 207 -4.52 6.07 -2.67
C ILE A 207 -5.70 5.29 -3.24
N VAL A 208 -6.89 5.40 -2.65
CA VAL A 208 -8.12 4.83 -3.22
C VAL A 208 -8.48 5.47 -4.55
N ALA A 209 -8.31 6.79 -4.68
CA ALA A 209 -8.52 7.50 -5.93
C ALA A 209 -7.51 7.09 -7.01
N ILE A 210 -6.24 6.81 -6.65
CA ILE A 210 -5.21 6.31 -7.57
C ILE A 210 -5.59 4.94 -8.13
N TYR A 211 -6.04 4.00 -7.28
CA TYR A 211 -6.52 2.70 -7.77
C TYR A 211 -7.72 2.84 -8.68
N ASN A 212 -8.69 3.68 -8.33
CA ASN A 212 -9.84 3.98 -9.19
C ASN A 212 -9.40 4.58 -10.54
N HIS A 213 -8.50 5.58 -10.50
CA HIS A 213 -7.95 6.20 -11.70
C HIS A 213 -7.20 5.17 -12.59
N ALA A 214 -6.45 4.26 -11.96
CA ALA A 214 -5.75 3.20 -12.68
C ALA A 214 -6.73 2.24 -13.38
N ILE A 215 -7.89 1.96 -12.79
CA ILE A 215 -8.98 1.18 -13.40
C ILE A 215 -9.58 1.95 -14.59
N ASP A 216 -10.00 3.22 -14.34
CA ASP A 216 -10.72 4.04 -15.31
C ASP A 216 -9.87 4.36 -16.55
N GLN A 217 -8.58 4.63 -16.35
CA GLN A 217 -7.62 4.97 -17.42
C GLN A 217 -6.89 3.74 -18.00
N ASN A 218 -7.21 2.52 -17.52
CA ASN A 218 -6.52 1.29 -17.91
C ASN A 218 -4.99 1.44 -17.88
N LEU A 219 -4.47 1.99 -16.78
CA LEU A 219 -3.05 2.29 -16.64
C LEU A 219 -2.19 1.03 -16.74
N LYS A 220 -1.00 1.17 -17.34
CA LYS A 220 0.00 0.11 -17.47
C LYS A 220 1.37 0.62 -17.03
N GLY A 221 2.18 -0.28 -16.49
CA GLY A 221 3.53 0.06 -16.03
C GLY A 221 3.59 0.32 -14.53
N ILE A 222 4.53 1.15 -14.09
CA ILE A 222 4.83 1.39 -12.68
C ILE A 222 4.48 2.85 -12.36
N TYR A 223 3.88 3.07 -11.18
CA TYR A 223 3.53 4.40 -10.68
C TYR A 223 3.88 4.53 -9.20
N ASN A 224 4.60 5.57 -8.84
CA ASN A 224 4.78 5.94 -7.44
C ASN A 224 3.50 6.59 -6.91
N ALA A 225 3.03 6.13 -5.76
CA ALA A 225 1.82 6.61 -5.11
C ALA A 225 2.15 7.16 -3.71
N ALA A 226 2.53 8.43 -3.69
CA ALA A 226 2.77 9.24 -2.51
C ALA A 226 2.15 10.63 -2.72
N ALA A 227 2.00 11.41 -1.67
CA ALA A 227 1.65 12.82 -1.82
C ALA A 227 2.79 13.58 -2.54
N PRO A 228 2.49 14.62 -3.35
CA PRO A 228 3.51 15.38 -4.08
C PRO A 228 4.56 16.01 -3.17
N VAL A 229 4.17 16.37 -1.95
CA VAL A 229 5.07 16.96 -0.95
C VAL A 229 5.38 15.93 0.13
N ALA A 230 6.54 15.28 0.02
CA ALA A 230 7.07 14.46 1.09
C ALA A 230 7.51 15.33 2.27
N ILE A 231 7.61 14.75 3.46
CA ILE A 231 7.97 15.48 4.68
C ILE A 231 9.06 14.72 5.45
N LYS A 232 9.93 15.45 6.18
CA LYS A 232 10.87 14.84 7.11
C LYS A 232 10.19 14.49 8.44
N ASN A 233 10.68 13.45 9.12
CA ASN A 233 10.09 13.01 10.39
C ASN A 233 10.03 14.13 11.45
N LYS A 234 11.07 14.99 11.56
CA LYS A 234 11.08 16.13 12.46
C LYS A 234 9.94 17.12 12.15
N GLU A 235 9.72 17.42 10.89
CA GLU A 235 8.65 18.32 10.42
C GLU A 235 7.27 17.70 10.65
N PHE A 236 7.11 16.39 10.36
CA PHE A 236 5.88 15.65 10.67
C PHE A 236 5.54 15.74 12.17
N THR A 237 6.51 15.45 13.04
CA THR A 237 6.31 15.50 14.49
C THR A 237 5.91 16.90 14.94
N LYS A 238 6.60 17.95 14.42
CA LYS A 238 6.29 19.36 14.71
C LYS A 238 4.88 19.74 14.24
N SER A 239 4.47 19.35 13.03
CA SER A 239 3.15 19.67 12.49
C SER A 239 2.03 19.00 13.30
N VAL A 240 2.20 17.73 13.67
CA VAL A 240 1.22 17.03 14.52
C VAL A 240 1.16 17.61 15.92
N ALA A 241 2.31 17.93 16.54
CA ALA A 241 2.37 18.57 17.86
C ALA A 241 1.71 19.95 17.82
N GLY A 242 1.96 20.73 16.78
CA GLY A 242 1.32 22.04 16.58
C GLY A 242 -0.20 21.94 16.45
N PHE A 243 -0.71 20.91 15.74
CA PHE A 243 -2.16 20.66 15.63
C PHE A 243 -2.80 20.44 17.03
N TYR A 244 -2.13 19.71 17.91
CA TYR A 244 -2.58 19.49 19.29
C TYR A 244 -2.15 20.58 20.29
N LYS A 245 -1.46 21.63 19.83
CA LYS A 245 -0.92 22.71 20.66
C LYS A 245 0.05 22.20 21.76
N ILE A 246 0.81 21.16 21.45
CA ILE A 246 1.80 20.54 22.35
C ILE A 246 3.19 21.10 21.99
N PRO A 247 3.94 21.72 22.93
CA PRO A 247 5.28 22.20 22.66
C PRO A 247 6.26 21.04 22.44
N MET A 248 7.26 21.25 21.58
CA MET A 248 8.31 20.27 21.25
C MET A 248 9.37 20.21 22.38
N TRP A 249 9.01 19.60 23.50
CA TRP A 249 9.86 19.52 24.70
C TRP A 249 10.60 18.18 24.84
N ALA A 250 10.04 17.12 24.24
CA ALA A 250 10.54 15.78 24.44
C ALA A 250 11.86 15.55 23.67
N PRO A 251 12.84 14.83 24.26
CA PRO A 251 14.06 14.48 23.56
C PRO A 251 13.79 13.54 22.39
N ASN A 252 14.71 13.55 21.43
CA ASN A 252 14.65 12.62 20.32
C ASN A 252 14.80 11.16 20.81
N ILE A 253 14.11 10.22 20.14
CA ILE A 253 14.27 8.78 20.42
C ILE A 253 15.51 8.28 19.66
N PRO A 254 16.60 7.90 20.34
CA PRO A 254 17.80 7.43 19.68
C PRO A 254 17.54 6.16 18.85
N GLY A 255 18.13 6.09 17.65
CA GLY A 255 17.91 4.96 16.74
C GLY A 255 18.31 3.61 17.33
N PHE A 256 19.32 3.57 18.25
CA PHE A 256 19.72 2.31 18.87
C PHE A 256 18.62 1.76 19.81
N ILE A 257 17.85 2.61 20.47
CA ILE A 257 16.71 2.19 21.30
C ILE A 257 15.66 1.51 20.42
N LEU A 258 15.32 2.12 19.28
CA LEU A 258 14.38 1.50 18.35
C LEU A 258 14.90 0.17 17.79
N LYS A 259 16.21 0.06 17.50
CA LYS A 259 16.82 -1.20 17.08
C LYS A 259 16.72 -2.28 18.16
N LEU A 260 16.87 -1.92 19.43
CA LEU A 260 16.76 -2.86 20.55
C LEU A 260 15.34 -3.44 20.66
N PHE A 261 14.29 -2.61 20.56
CA PHE A 261 12.90 -3.02 20.72
C PHE A 261 12.29 -3.62 19.44
N LEU A 262 12.59 -3.05 18.26
CA LEU A 262 11.98 -3.41 17.00
C LEU A 262 12.87 -4.31 16.13
N GLY A 263 14.16 -4.48 16.48
CA GLY A 263 15.10 -5.21 15.67
C GLY A 263 15.21 -4.64 14.25
N ALA A 264 15.26 -5.53 13.25
CA ALA A 264 15.33 -5.14 11.84
C ALA A 264 14.15 -4.26 11.37
N MET A 265 12.98 -4.37 12.03
CA MET A 265 11.81 -3.57 11.71
C MET A 265 11.99 -2.08 12.02
N SER A 266 13.00 -1.70 12.83
CA SER A 266 13.34 -0.30 13.12
C SER A 266 13.63 0.52 11.87
N MET A 267 14.02 -0.12 10.78
CA MET A 267 14.24 0.55 9.49
C MET A 267 12.99 1.25 8.97
N LEU A 268 11.78 0.76 9.28
CA LEU A 268 10.51 1.41 8.89
C LEU A 268 10.35 2.82 9.50
N ALA A 269 11.01 3.08 10.63
CA ALA A 269 10.95 4.35 11.30
C ALA A 269 12.22 5.21 11.08
N LEU A 270 13.37 4.56 10.86
CA LEU A 270 14.68 5.22 10.78
C LEU A 270 15.15 5.51 9.36
N LYS A 271 14.49 4.94 8.36
CA LYS A 271 14.85 5.08 6.94
C LYS A 271 13.65 5.56 6.15
N GLY A 272 13.91 6.30 5.08
CA GLY A 272 12.86 6.81 4.21
C GLY A 272 13.34 7.04 2.79
N GLN A 273 12.42 7.04 1.86
CA GLN A 273 12.66 7.30 0.45
C GLN A 273 11.93 8.59 0.07
N LEU A 274 12.56 9.38 -0.80
CA LEU A 274 11.92 10.51 -1.44
C LEU A 274 11.59 10.10 -2.88
N VAL A 275 10.30 10.11 -3.24
CA VAL A 275 9.85 9.68 -4.56
C VAL A 275 9.15 10.80 -5.31
N SER A 276 9.35 10.84 -6.62
CA SER A 276 8.58 11.69 -7.53
C SER A 276 7.26 10.99 -7.90
N VAL A 277 6.20 11.76 -8.04
CA VAL A 277 4.89 11.33 -8.49
C VAL A 277 4.49 11.94 -9.84
N SER A 278 5.41 12.64 -10.49
CA SER A 278 5.16 13.38 -11.73
C SER A 278 4.62 12.49 -12.86
N LYS A 279 5.03 11.21 -12.90
CA LYS A 279 4.48 10.25 -13.85
C LYS A 279 2.98 9.99 -13.62
N LEU A 280 2.55 9.88 -12.37
CA LEU A 280 1.13 9.72 -12.04
C LEU A 280 0.36 10.99 -12.38
N GLU A 281 0.89 12.17 -12.04
CA GLU A 281 0.27 13.45 -12.38
C GLU A 281 0.15 13.64 -13.89
N SER A 282 1.12 13.19 -14.69
CA SER A 282 1.07 13.24 -16.16
C SER A 282 -0.07 12.42 -16.77
N THR A 283 -0.68 11.50 -16.01
CA THR A 283 -1.90 10.78 -16.44
C THR A 283 -3.19 11.57 -16.21
N GLY A 284 -3.10 12.80 -15.72
CA GLY A 284 -4.25 13.64 -15.36
C GLY A 284 -4.76 13.43 -13.93
N PHE A 285 -4.05 12.65 -13.10
CA PHE A 285 -4.43 12.47 -11.71
C PHE A 285 -4.21 13.74 -10.88
N THR A 286 -5.18 14.09 -10.06
CA THR A 286 -5.09 15.24 -9.14
C THR A 286 -5.30 14.79 -7.70
N PHE A 287 -4.36 15.15 -6.82
CA PHE A 287 -4.41 14.85 -5.40
C PHE A 287 -5.41 15.74 -4.66
N LYS A 288 -6.25 15.13 -3.84
CA LYS A 288 -7.15 15.84 -2.91
C LYS A 288 -6.37 16.42 -1.72
N TYR A 289 -5.36 15.68 -1.25
CA TYR A 289 -4.51 16.05 -0.09
C TYR A 289 -3.03 16.13 -0.50
N PRO A 290 -2.64 17.14 -1.30
CA PRO A 290 -1.26 17.25 -1.79
C PRO A 290 -0.26 17.68 -0.71
N THR A 291 -0.72 18.26 0.41
CA THR A 291 0.13 18.75 1.51
C THR A 291 -0.28 18.13 2.85
N LEU A 292 0.69 18.02 3.77
CA LEU A 292 0.45 17.46 5.10
C LEU A 292 -0.64 18.22 5.85
N ASP A 293 -0.66 19.54 5.81
CA ASP A 293 -1.64 20.35 6.54
C ASP A 293 -3.08 20.05 6.10
N LYS A 294 -3.31 19.90 4.78
CA LYS A 294 -4.63 19.47 4.27
C LYS A 294 -5.00 18.08 4.78
N ALA A 295 -4.04 17.14 4.80
CA ALA A 295 -4.27 15.79 5.29
C ALA A 295 -4.55 15.77 6.80
N LEU A 296 -3.73 16.46 7.62
CA LEU A 296 -3.93 16.53 9.07
C LEU A 296 -5.27 17.16 9.45
N ASN A 297 -5.69 18.19 8.74
CA ASN A 297 -7.00 18.80 8.94
C ASN A 297 -8.17 17.83 8.71
N ASN A 298 -8.02 16.86 7.80
CA ASN A 298 -9.03 15.82 7.59
C ASN A 298 -8.88 14.67 8.60
N LEU A 299 -7.66 14.17 8.80
CA LEU A 299 -7.39 12.98 9.62
C LEU A 299 -7.56 13.21 11.13
N LEU A 300 -7.34 14.44 11.61
CA LEU A 300 -7.31 14.76 13.04
C LEU A 300 -8.51 15.60 13.51
N LYS A 301 -9.24 16.27 12.63
CA LYS A 301 -10.53 16.89 12.97
C LYS A 301 -11.57 15.78 13.09
N LYS A 302 -12.08 15.61 14.28
CA LYS A 302 -13.32 14.86 14.57
C LYS A 302 -14.51 15.80 14.51
#